data_8fe8e942740e3f765a02b3687b43ffaf
#
_entry.id   8fe8e942740e3f765a02b3687b43ffaf
#
_cell.length_a   1.000
_cell.length_b   1.000
_cell.length_c   1.000
_cell.angle_alpha   90.00
_cell.angle_beta   90.00
_cell.angle_gamma   90.00
#
_symmetry.space_group_name_H-M   'P 1'
#
loop_
_entity.id
_entity.type
_entity.pdbx_description
1 polymer ?
#
loop_
_entity_poly.entity_id
_entity_poly.type
_entity_poly.pdbx_seq_one_letter_code
_entity_poly.pdbx_strand_id
1 'polypeptide(L)'
;MGTLPLLEIVLFISILMGIVYLKRKQALASLPPGPPAHPIVGHLFKMPQDVNSGFYFAELGKKYGDVSCIRVPGRTMVILNSMRAAVDLLEKRSRNYGARPLSDVFVLMGWGNNVAFTPAGKRVQRHRRMLNEYLAREKCLSYYPSQEREARKLVRNFAEDPERFDDHLNVFSTGIVVRIAYGHDIDRKNPSDDVYFKMAADASWCNTHCAAPGSNLVDLMPIMKYLPSWFPGTYPATQARSYRPIIDLLHDYPFADIGKQLDEGVARDSYLLTHIEGMQRQDAGYLYTVEDIKGTASAIIGAGADTTWSTTATFLLAMLLYPDVQKKAHEEIDSVVEEHRLPTFSDRPDLPYIDCIVHETYRWYNAAPTGLPHQSLEDDVYQGMFIPKGSVIIPNTRQTRQSMNVLVSSTPSGTYVASLILLRSLVSEDVSVLDVIWPTPAYG
;
A
#
# COMPACT_ATOMS: atom_id res chain seq x y z
N MET A 1 62.14 -15.73 -21.06
CA MET A 1 61.12 -16.80 -20.90
C MET A 1 59.94 -16.36 -19.99
N GLY A 2 59.31 -15.25 -20.19
CA GLY A 2 58.28 -14.74 -19.28
C GLY A 2 57.00 -14.21 -19.93
N THR A 3 56.88 -14.20 -21.27
CA THR A 3 55.73 -13.61 -21.98
C THR A 3 54.63 -14.60 -22.39
N LEU A 4 54.96 -15.89 -22.52
CA LEU A 4 54.00 -16.95 -22.87
C LEU A 4 52.87 -17.13 -21.86
N PRO A 5 53.11 -17.22 -20.52
CA PRO A 5 52.05 -17.46 -19.57
C PRO A 5 51.11 -16.22 -19.44
N LEU A 6 51.59 -15.03 -19.67
CA LEU A 6 50.75 -13.81 -19.66
C LEU A 6 49.79 -13.78 -20.85
N LEU A 7 50.25 -14.17 -22.03
CA LEU A 7 49.42 -14.24 -23.24
C LEU A 7 48.30 -15.28 -23.10
N GLU A 8 48.61 -16.46 -22.53
CA GLU A 8 47.63 -17.52 -22.26
C GLU A 8 46.57 -17.08 -21.24
N ILE A 9 46.99 -16.38 -20.20
CA ILE A 9 46.06 -15.81 -19.20
C ILE A 9 45.12 -14.76 -19.83
N VAL A 10 45.67 -13.86 -20.64
CA VAL A 10 44.86 -12.83 -21.34
C VAL A 10 43.90 -13.49 -22.32
N LEU A 11 44.36 -14.51 -23.07
CA LEU A 11 43.48 -15.24 -23.98
C LEU A 11 42.35 -15.96 -23.23
N PHE A 12 42.68 -16.65 -22.11
CA PHE A 12 41.70 -17.34 -21.28
C PHE A 12 40.64 -16.38 -20.73
N ILE A 13 41.08 -15.25 -20.19
CA ILE A 13 40.17 -14.19 -19.68
C ILE A 13 39.28 -13.65 -20.81
N SER A 14 39.86 -13.44 -22.01
CA SER A 14 39.09 -12.95 -23.18
C SER A 14 38.05 -13.96 -23.64
N ILE A 15 38.38 -15.25 -23.69
CA ILE A 15 37.44 -16.32 -24.02
C ILE A 15 36.34 -16.43 -22.96
N LEU A 16 36.73 -16.41 -21.69
CA LEU A 16 35.75 -16.45 -20.58
C LEU A 16 34.79 -15.25 -20.64
N MET A 17 35.32 -14.04 -20.87
CA MET A 17 34.52 -12.83 -21.07
C MET A 17 33.62 -12.95 -22.30
N GLY A 18 34.11 -13.51 -23.40
CA GLY A 18 33.31 -13.79 -24.61
C GLY A 18 32.16 -14.77 -24.32
N ILE A 19 32.41 -15.86 -23.61
CA ILE A 19 31.39 -16.84 -23.21
C ILE A 19 30.34 -16.17 -22.28
N VAL A 20 30.79 -15.45 -21.30
CA VAL A 20 29.90 -14.70 -20.38
C VAL A 20 29.07 -13.70 -21.16
N TYR A 21 29.67 -12.97 -22.11
CA TYR A 21 28.96 -12.03 -22.96
C TYR A 21 27.88 -12.71 -23.81
N LEU A 22 28.21 -13.83 -24.47
CA LEU A 22 27.27 -14.57 -25.31
C LEU A 22 26.10 -15.14 -24.49
N LYS A 23 26.39 -15.78 -23.36
CA LYS A 23 25.35 -16.28 -22.44
C LYS A 23 24.46 -15.14 -21.94
N ARG A 24 25.05 -14.02 -21.56
CA ARG A 24 24.31 -12.82 -21.13
C ARG A 24 23.43 -12.27 -22.26
N LYS A 25 23.94 -12.21 -23.49
CA LYS A 25 23.19 -11.76 -24.67
C LYS A 25 21.99 -12.68 -24.96
N GLN A 26 22.18 -14.00 -24.87
CA GLN A 26 21.10 -14.96 -25.06
C GLN A 26 20.05 -14.91 -23.98
N ALA A 27 20.45 -14.80 -22.71
CA ALA A 27 19.52 -14.61 -21.58
C ALA A 27 18.75 -13.29 -21.70
N LEU A 28 19.39 -12.21 -22.14
CA LEU A 28 18.75 -10.91 -22.35
C LEU A 28 17.75 -10.90 -23.52
N ALA A 29 17.97 -11.72 -24.55
CA ALA A 29 17.09 -11.83 -25.70
C ALA A 29 15.76 -12.53 -25.37
N SER A 30 15.71 -13.30 -24.29
CA SER A 30 14.52 -14.01 -23.83
C SER A 30 13.72 -13.28 -22.74
N LEU A 31 14.20 -12.14 -22.24
CA LEU A 31 13.47 -11.32 -21.26
C LEU A 31 12.22 -10.68 -21.89
N PRO A 32 11.21 -10.28 -21.07
CA PRO A 32 10.11 -9.48 -21.56
C PRO A 32 10.60 -8.23 -22.31
N PRO A 33 9.87 -7.77 -23.34
CA PRO A 33 10.28 -6.60 -24.13
C PRO A 33 10.31 -5.34 -23.28
N GLY A 34 11.16 -4.39 -23.65
CA GLY A 34 11.31 -3.15 -22.93
C GLY A 34 12.10 -2.10 -23.72
N PRO A 35 12.26 -0.89 -23.18
CA PRO A 35 13.02 0.16 -23.84
C PRO A 35 14.49 -0.23 -24.01
N PRO A 36 15.20 0.39 -24.98
CA PRO A 36 16.64 0.17 -25.12
C PRO A 36 17.38 0.58 -23.85
N ALA A 37 18.13 -0.36 -23.29
CA ALA A 37 18.88 -0.17 -22.05
C ALA A 37 20.33 0.24 -22.36
N HIS A 38 20.91 1.08 -21.52
CA HIS A 38 22.35 1.35 -21.55
C HIS A 38 23.11 0.07 -21.15
N PRO A 39 24.23 -0.28 -21.83
CA PRO A 39 24.94 -1.54 -21.59
C PRO A 39 25.39 -1.78 -20.15
N ILE A 40 25.79 -0.73 -19.44
CA ILE A 40 26.32 -0.80 -18.06
C ILE A 40 25.25 -0.51 -17.02
N VAL A 41 24.59 0.64 -17.09
CA VAL A 41 23.66 1.11 -16.07
C VAL A 41 22.19 0.79 -16.35
N GLY A 42 21.91 0.12 -17.46
CA GLY A 42 20.54 -0.25 -17.81
C GLY A 42 19.64 0.97 -18.00
N HIS A 43 18.57 1.05 -17.23
CA HIS A 43 17.59 2.15 -17.25
C HIS A 43 17.66 3.04 -16.00
N LEU A 44 18.74 2.97 -15.22
CA LEU A 44 18.84 3.67 -13.93
C LEU A 44 18.46 5.15 -14.01
N PHE A 45 18.92 5.87 -15.03
CA PHE A 45 18.63 7.28 -15.24
C PHE A 45 17.29 7.56 -15.97
N LYS A 46 16.56 6.51 -16.35
CA LYS A 46 15.25 6.61 -17.00
C LYS A 46 14.11 6.18 -16.09
N MET A 47 14.42 5.83 -14.85
CA MET A 47 13.38 5.48 -13.87
C MET A 47 12.59 6.73 -13.49
N PRO A 48 11.26 6.65 -13.43
CA PRO A 48 10.45 7.75 -12.92
C PRO A 48 10.83 8.04 -11.47
N GLN A 49 11.11 9.29 -11.16
CA GLN A 49 11.49 9.77 -9.83
C GLN A 49 10.27 10.29 -9.04
N ASP A 50 9.12 10.35 -9.68
CA ASP A 50 7.90 10.95 -9.16
C ASP A 50 6.80 9.91 -8.85
N VAL A 51 5.73 10.42 -8.24
CA VAL A 51 4.52 9.65 -7.87
C VAL A 51 3.79 9.09 -9.10
N ASN A 52 4.12 9.55 -10.30
CA ASN A 52 3.45 9.20 -11.56
C ASN A 52 4.02 7.94 -12.25
N SER A 53 4.75 7.10 -11.53
CA SER A 53 5.33 5.87 -12.08
C SER A 53 4.30 4.96 -12.78
N GLY A 54 3.05 4.93 -12.30
CA GLY A 54 1.96 4.17 -12.93
C GLY A 54 1.64 4.61 -14.36
N PHE A 55 1.72 5.92 -14.66
CA PHE A 55 1.55 6.44 -16.03
C PHE A 55 2.70 6.02 -16.93
N TYR A 56 3.93 6.17 -16.44
CA TYR A 56 5.12 5.75 -17.18
C TYR A 56 5.06 4.25 -17.51
N PHE A 57 4.66 3.41 -16.56
CA PHE A 57 4.50 1.97 -16.81
C PHE A 57 3.35 1.67 -17.76
N ALA A 58 2.27 2.45 -17.77
CA ALA A 58 1.19 2.30 -18.74
C ALA A 58 1.65 2.62 -20.17
N GLU A 59 2.46 3.66 -20.36
CA GLU A 59 3.06 3.97 -21.68
C GLU A 59 4.01 2.85 -22.14
N LEU A 60 4.75 2.24 -21.21
CA LEU A 60 5.54 1.05 -21.55
C LEU A 60 4.63 -0.10 -22.01
N GLY A 61 3.49 -0.31 -21.34
CA GLY A 61 2.51 -1.33 -21.72
C GLY A 61 1.95 -1.13 -23.12
N LYS A 62 1.60 0.11 -23.48
CA LYS A 62 1.15 0.45 -24.84
C LYS A 62 2.19 0.13 -25.91
N LYS A 63 3.47 0.33 -25.60
CA LYS A 63 4.56 0.18 -26.56
C LYS A 63 5.14 -1.24 -26.63
N TYR A 64 5.21 -1.92 -25.49
CA TYR A 64 5.93 -3.20 -25.35
C TYR A 64 5.01 -4.37 -24.99
N GLY A 65 3.71 -4.12 -24.77
CA GLY A 65 2.72 -5.15 -24.45
C GLY A 65 2.46 -5.35 -22.95
N ASP A 66 1.64 -6.35 -22.66
CA ASP A 66 1.09 -6.65 -21.32
C ASP A 66 2.13 -6.92 -20.24
N VAL A 67 3.30 -7.44 -20.66
CA VAL A 67 4.42 -7.71 -19.78
C VAL A 67 5.65 -7.03 -20.37
N SER A 68 6.18 -6.07 -19.67
CA SER A 68 7.36 -5.32 -20.10
C SER A 68 8.46 -5.35 -19.05
N CYS A 69 9.69 -5.02 -19.42
CA CYS A 69 10.85 -5.16 -18.56
C CYS A 69 11.70 -3.88 -18.54
N ILE A 70 12.10 -3.51 -17.34
CA ILE A 70 13.13 -2.49 -17.06
C ILE A 70 14.29 -3.17 -16.36
N ARG A 71 15.51 -2.84 -16.75
CA ARG A 71 16.74 -3.38 -16.14
C ARG A 71 17.50 -2.27 -15.43
N VAL A 72 17.87 -2.52 -14.19
CA VAL A 72 18.80 -1.69 -13.43
C VAL A 72 19.98 -2.54 -12.99
N PRO A 73 21.11 -1.98 -12.57
CA PRO A 73 22.24 -2.78 -12.11
C PRO A 73 21.82 -3.79 -11.04
N GLY A 74 22.08 -5.07 -11.27
CA GLY A 74 21.77 -6.15 -10.32
C GLY A 74 20.31 -6.59 -10.25
N ARG A 75 19.34 -5.89 -10.88
CA ARG A 75 17.90 -6.23 -10.79
C ARG A 75 17.19 -6.11 -12.14
N THR A 76 16.27 -7.02 -12.36
CA THR A 76 15.28 -6.97 -13.43
C THR A 76 13.94 -6.58 -12.80
N MET A 77 13.24 -5.61 -13.38
CA MET A 77 11.90 -5.19 -12.98
C MET A 77 10.93 -5.56 -14.09
N VAL A 78 9.95 -6.39 -13.79
CA VAL A 78 8.91 -6.84 -14.74
C VAL A 78 7.61 -6.13 -14.38
N ILE A 79 7.08 -5.38 -15.32
CA ILE A 79 5.85 -4.60 -15.16
C ILE A 79 4.70 -5.38 -15.81
N LEU A 80 3.64 -5.60 -15.03
CA LEU A 80 2.43 -6.29 -15.47
C LEU A 80 1.36 -5.24 -15.78
N ASN A 81 1.05 -5.06 -17.06
CA ASN A 81 0.11 -4.05 -17.56
C ASN A 81 -1.26 -4.64 -17.92
N SER A 82 -1.49 -5.94 -17.74
CA SER A 82 -2.81 -6.54 -17.93
C SER A 82 -3.25 -7.34 -16.71
N MET A 83 -4.57 -7.39 -16.50
CA MET A 83 -5.17 -8.21 -15.44
C MET A 83 -4.82 -9.68 -15.61
N ARG A 84 -4.82 -10.19 -16.84
CA ARG A 84 -4.45 -11.56 -17.13
C ARG A 84 -3.05 -11.89 -16.62
N ALA A 85 -2.06 -11.05 -16.94
CA ALA A 85 -0.68 -11.26 -16.49
C ALA A 85 -0.57 -11.16 -14.96
N ALA A 86 -1.28 -10.21 -14.33
CA ALA A 86 -1.30 -10.06 -12.87
C ALA A 86 -1.90 -11.30 -12.18
N VAL A 87 -3.06 -11.78 -12.63
CA VAL A 87 -3.71 -12.98 -12.08
C VAL A 87 -2.86 -14.23 -12.32
N ASP A 88 -2.31 -14.40 -13.53
CA ASP A 88 -1.51 -15.59 -13.86
C ASP A 88 -0.24 -15.68 -13.00
N LEU A 89 0.46 -14.56 -12.76
CA LEU A 89 1.71 -14.56 -12.01
C LEU A 89 1.50 -14.40 -10.50
N LEU A 90 0.70 -13.43 -10.07
CA LEU A 90 0.61 -13.07 -8.65
C LEU A 90 -0.41 -13.91 -7.87
N GLU A 91 -1.42 -14.45 -8.54
CA GLU A 91 -2.43 -15.31 -7.91
C GLU A 91 -2.14 -16.78 -8.19
N LYS A 92 -2.21 -17.23 -9.47
CA LYS A 92 -2.05 -18.65 -9.83
C LYS A 92 -0.64 -19.18 -9.57
N ARG A 93 0.39 -18.33 -9.72
CA ARG A 93 1.80 -18.67 -9.42
C ARG A 93 2.32 -17.99 -8.15
N SER A 94 1.43 -17.68 -7.21
CA SER A 94 1.77 -16.96 -5.96
C SER A 94 2.88 -17.63 -5.14
N ARG A 95 3.08 -18.95 -5.27
CA ARG A 95 4.20 -19.66 -4.63
C ARG A 95 5.56 -19.10 -5.08
N ASN A 96 5.71 -18.74 -6.37
CA ASN A 96 6.93 -18.13 -6.90
C ASN A 96 6.95 -16.61 -6.72
N TYR A 97 5.81 -15.94 -6.85
CA TYR A 97 5.72 -14.48 -6.91
C TYR A 97 5.13 -13.82 -5.65
N GLY A 98 4.91 -14.59 -4.59
CA GLY A 98 4.34 -14.07 -3.33
C GLY A 98 5.35 -13.40 -2.39
N ALA A 99 6.64 -13.38 -2.74
CA ALA A 99 7.68 -12.73 -1.96
C ALA A 99 7.66 -11.20 -2.12
N ARG A 100 8.31 -10.50 -1.17
CA ARG A 100 8.57 -9.07 -1.25
C ARG A 100 10.05 -8.80 -1.50
N PRO A 101 10.41 -7.85 -2.37
CA PRO A 101 11.79 -7.42 -2.50
C PRO A 101 12.25 -6.75 -1.20
N LEU A 102 13.44 -7.11 -0.74
CA LEU A 102 14.03 -6.41 0.40
C LEU A 102 14.35 -4.97 0.00
N SER A 103 13.87 -4.02 0.79
CA SER A 103 14.28 -2.62 0.72
C SER A 103 15.15 -2.30 1.93
N ASP A 104 16.42 -2.05 1.69
CA ASP A 104 17.37 -1.67 2.74
C ASP A 104 16.98 -0.33 3.39
N VAL A 105 16.39 0.57 2.63
CA VAL A 105 15.90 1.87 3.12
C VAL A 105 14.76 1.67 4.13
N PHE A 106 13.76 0.83 3.83
CA PHE A 106 12.67 0.55 4.77
C PHE A 106 13.13 -0.23 6.00
N VAL A 107 14.10 -1.12 5.86
CA VAL A 107 14.72 -1.81 7.02
C VAL A 107 15.47 -0.81 7.91
N LEU A 108 16.22 0.13 7.34
CA LEU A 108 16.91 1.19 8.08
C LEU A 108 15.94 2.12 8.80
N MET A 109 14.77 2.37 8.20
CA MET A 109 13.71 3.20 8.79
C MET A 109 12.98 2.51 9.96
N GLY A 110 13.09 1.17 10.11
CA GLY A 110 12.43 0.42 11.19
C GLY A 110 11.37 -0.57 10.73
N TRP A 111 10.99 -0.57 9.47
CA TRP A 111 9.93 -1.43 8.91
C TRP A 111 10.31 -2.89 8.67
N GLY A 112 11.51 -3.32 9.09
CA GLY A 112 12.00 -4.69 8.85
C GLY A 112 11.11 -5.81 9.43
N ASN A 113 10.23 -5.48 10.38
CA ASN A 113 9.28 -6.39 11.01
C ASN A 113 7.87 -6.31 10.40
N ASN A 114 7.62 -5.40 9.48
CA ASN A 114 6.31 -5.25 8.84
C ASN A 114 6.16 -6.25 7.68
N VAL A 115 4.99 -6.91 7.60
CA VAL A 115 4.69 -7.94 6.58
C VAL A 115 4.83 -7.45 5.14
N ALA A 116 4.62 -6.16 4.89
CA ALA A 116 4.73 -5.56 3.57
C ALA A 116 6.18 -5.52 3.05
N PHE A 117 7.17 -5.49 3.96
CA PHE A 117 8.60 -5.35 3.64
C PHE A 117 9.43 -6.55 4.09
N THR A 118 8.81 -7.57 4.70
CA THR A 118 9.50 -8.78 5.16
C THR A 118 9.66 -9.76 3.98
N PRO A 119 10.89 -10.26 3.72
CA PRO A 119 11.13 -11.28 2.70
C PRO A 119 10.34 -12.57 2.96
N ALA A 120 10.09 -13.34 1.89
CA ALA A 120 9.40 -14.63 2.01
C ALA A 120 10.04 -15.57 3.04
N GLY A 121 9.22 -16.25 3.82
CA GLY A 121 9.68 -17.19 4.84
C GLY A 121 8.64 -17.47 5.93
N LYS A 122 9.05 -18.22 6.95
CA LYS A 122 8.17 -18.60 8.07
C LYS A 122 7.55 -17.39 8.78
N ARG A 123 8.30 -16.28 8.88
CA ARG A 123 7.82 -15.05 9.52
C ARG A 123 6.62 -14.45 8.78
N VAL A 124 6.72 -14.29 7.46
CA VAL A 124 5.60 -13.79 6.64
C VAL A 124 4.38 -14.69 6.76
N GLN A 125 4.57 -16.01 6.82
CA GLN A 125 3.46 -16.96 7.00
C GLN A 125 2.78 -16.76 8.36
N ARG A 126 3.56 -16.55 9.45
CA ARG A 126 3.01 -16.23 10.77
C ARG A 126 2.24 -14.90 10.74
N HIS A 127 2.83 -13.83 10.22
CA HIS A 127 2.18 -12.52 10.10
C HIS A 127 0.87 -12.58 9.31
N ARG A 128 0.87 -13.29 8.17
CA ARG A 128 -0.37 -13.47 7.38
C ARG A 128 -1.44 -14.23 8.16
N ARG A 129 -1.05 -15.25 8.96
CA ARG A 129 -2.01 -15.96 9.80
C ARG A 129 -2.59 -15.04 10.86
N MET A 130 -1.75 -14.32 11.61
CA MET A 130 -2.18 -13.34 12.62
C MET A 130 -3.17 -12.32 12.06
N LEU A 131 -2.82 -11.71 10.93
CA LEU A 131 -3.66 -10.72 10.27
C LEU A 131 -4.96 -11.34 9.75
N ASN A 132 -4.91 -12.55 9.17
CA ASN A 132 -6.10 -13.21 8.65
C ASN A 132 -7.08 -13.62 9.75
N GLU A 133 -6.61 -14.06 10.91
CA GLU A 133 -7.45 -14.39 12.06
C GLU A 133 -8.27 -13.17 12.53
N TYR A 134 -7.73 -11.96 12.39
CA TYR A 134 -8.35 -10.74 12.88
C TYR A 134 -9.05 -9.91 11.79
N LEU A 135 -8.64 -10.06 10.52
CA LEU A 135 -9.18 -9.34 9.37
C LEU A 135 -9.94 -10.26 8.40
N ALA A 136 -10.25 -11.49 8.80
CA ALA A 136 -11.14 -12.37 8.04
C ALA A 136 -12.54 -11.77 7.92
N ARG A 137 -13.24 -12.13 6.84
CA ARG A 137 -14.56 -11.56 6.50
C ARG A 137 -15.54 -11.61 7.66
N GLU A 138 -15.62 -12.75 8.35
CA GLU A 138 -16.54 -12.97 9.49
C GLU A 138 -16.19 -12.04 10.66
N LYS A 139 -14.90 -11.86 10.96
CA LYS A 139 -14.45 -10.95 12.02
C LYS A 139 -14.69 -9.49 11.65
N CYS A 140 -14.57 -9.13 10.37
CA CYS A 140 -14.82 -7.76 9.89
C CYS A 140 -16.26 -7.31 10.15
N LEU A 141 -17.23 -8.21 10.20
CA LEU A 141 -18.62 -7.86 10.56
C LEU A 141 -18.72 -7.27 11.97
N SER A 142 -17.87 -7.70 12.90
CA SER A 142 -17.85 -7.15 14.27
C SER A 142 -17.36 -5.71 14.35
N TYR A 143 -16.73 -5.19 13.29
CA TYR A 143 -16.25 -3.79 13.21
C TYR A 143 -17.31 -2.82 12.69
N TYR A 144 -18.41 -3.29 12.11
CA TYR A 144 -19.47 -2.46 11.55
C TYR A 144 -19.97 -1.37 12.48
N PRO A 145 -20.30 -1.64 13.76
CA PRO A 145 -20.77 -0.60 14.67
C PRO A 145 -19.73 0.52 14.91
N SER A 146 -18.44 0.17 14.94
CA SER A 146 -17.39 1.17 15.09
C SER A 146 -17.18 1.99 13.82
N GLN A 147 -17.24 1.37 12.65
CA GLN A 147 -17.12 2.03 11.35
C GLN A 147 -18.30 2.99 11.10
N GLU A 148 -19.53 2.56 11.42
CA GLU A 148 -20.72 3.44 11.35
C GLU A 148 -20.58 4.64 12.29
N ARG A 149 -20.09 4.45 13.50
CA ARG A 149 -19.85 5.53 14.44
C ARG A 149 -18.86 6.55 13.89
N GLU A 150 -17.73 6.09 13.33
CA GLU A 150 -16.72 6.97 12.73
C GLU A 150 -17.27 7.69 11.47
N ALA A 151 -18.06 7.01 10.64
CA ALA A 151 -18.71 7.62 9.49
C ALA A 151 -19.72 8.72 9.90
N ARG A 152 -20.51 8.50 10.95
CA ARG A 152 -21.42 9.54 11.50
C ARG A 152 -20.64 10.72 12.07
N LYS A 153 -19.48 10.49 12.69
CA LYS A 153 -18.59 11.58 13.15
C LYS A 153 -18.08 12.39 11.96
N LEU A 154 -17.64 11.71 10.88
CA LEU A 154 -17.17 12.37 9.67
C LEU A 154 -18.21 13.32 9.08
N VAL A 155 -19.45 12.86 8.90
CA VAL A 155 -20.55 13.66 8.37
C VAL A 155 -20.83 14.89 9.27
N ARG A 156 -20.86 14.68 10.59
CA ARG A 156 -21.05 15.79 11.53
C ARG A 156 -19.90 16.80 11.42
N ASN A 157 -18.66 16.33 11.29
CA ASN A 157 -17.52 17.22 11.15
C ASN A 157 -17.60 18.04 9.86
N PHE A 158 -18.03 17.43 8.76
CA PHE A 158 -18.25 18.16 7.50
C PHE A 158 -19.35 19.22 7.62
N ALA A 159 -20.43 18.95 8.37
CA ALA A 159 -21.50 19.92 8.60
C ALA A 159 -21.07 21.08 9.52
N GLU A 160 -20.20 20.80 10.51
CA GLU A 160 -19.74 21.80 11.48
C GLU A 160 -18.56 22.64 10.96
N ASP A 161 -17.64 22.05 10.18
CA ASP A 161 -16.41 22.69 9.70
C ASP A 161 -15.97 22.11 8.34
N PRO A 162 -16.66 22.45 7.25
CA PRO A 162 -16.40 21.91 5.92
C PRO A 162 -15.03 22.29 5.34
N GLU A 163 -14.43 23.40 5.77
CA GLU A 163 -13.13 23.86 5.26
C GLU A 163 -12.00 22.89 5.63
N ARG A 164 -12.15 22.16 6.75
CA ARG A 164 -11.18 21.17 7.19
C ARG A 164 -11.50 19.75 6.73
N PHE A 165 -12.10 19.60 5.55
CA PHE A 165 -12.52 18.30 5.03
C PHE A 165 -11.38 17.26 4.99
N ASP A 166 -10.17 17.68 4.63
CA ASP A 166 -9.00 16.79 4.54
C ASP A 166 -8.58 16.26 5.92
N ASP A 167 -8.55 17.13 6.94
CA ASP A 167 -8.32 16.75 8.33
C ASP A 167 -9.38 15.75 8.82
N HIS A 168 -10.65 16.00 8.48
CA HIS A 168 -11.75 15.12 8.87
C HIS A 168 -11.65 13.74 8.22
N LEU A 169 -11.24 13.66 6.96
CA LEU A 169 -10.95 12.40 6.27
C LEU A 169 -9.78 11.64 6.92
N ASN A 170 -8.73 12.35 7.30
CA ASN A 170 -7.58 11.77 8.00
C ASN A 170 -7.97 11.20 9.36
N VAL A 171 -8.75 11.96 10.16
CA VAL A 171 -9.24 11.49 11.45
C VAL A 171 -10.17 10.28 11.31
N PHE A 172 -11.04 10.28 10.31
CA PHE A 172 -11.94 9.18 10.02
C PHE A 172 -11.17 7.89 9.67
N SER A 173 -10.27 7.98 8.70
CA SER A 173 -9.53 6.81 8.21
C SER A 173 -8.60 6.23 9.29
N THR A 174 -7.86 7.11 9.98
CA THR A 174 -6.96 6.72 11.07
C THR A 174 -7.74 6.19 12.27
N GLY A 175 -8.87 6.82 12.62
CA GLY A 175 -9.72 6.39 13.73
C GLY A 175 -10.23 4.97 13.63
N ILE A 176 -10.62 4.53 12.43
CA ILE A 176 -11.05 3.15 12.20
C ILE A 176 -9.91 2.17 12.48
N VAL A 177 -8.72 2.40 11.92
CA VAL A 177 -7.62 1.43 12.05
C VAL A 177 -6.98 1.46 13.43
N VAL A 178 -6.89 2.62 14.08
CA VAL A 178 -6.43 2.75 15.48
C VAL A 178 -7.39 2.04 16.43
N ARG A 179 -8.70 2.14 16.19
CA ARG A 179 -9.69 1.41 16.98
C ARG A 179 -9.55 -0.11 16.83
N ILE A 180 -9.35 -0.60 15.62
CA ILE A 180 -9.17 -2.03 15.35
C ILE A 180 -7.85 -2.53 15.92
N ALA A 181 -6.75 -1.81 15.64
CA ALA A 181 -5.41 -2.23 16.03
C ALA A 181 -5.15 -2.10 17.53
N TYR A 182 -5.61 -1.01 18.14
CA TYR A 182 -5.20 -0.60 19.49
C TYR A 182 -6.37 -0.39 20.46
N GLY A 183 -7.62 -0.48 20.03
CA GLY A 183 -8.79 -0.27 20.92
C GLY A 183 -9.00 1.19 21.33
N HIS A 184 -8.24 2.13 20.76
CA HIS A 184 -8.26 3.54 21.10
C HIS A 184 -9.23 4.32 20.21
N ASP A 185 -10.00 5.26 20.81
CA ASP A 185 -10.88 6.19 20.09
C ASP A 185 -10.18 7.56 20.03
N ILE A 186 -9.86 8.04 18.83
CA ILE A 186 -9.22 9.35 18.63
C ILE A 186 -10.14 10.49 19.09
N ASP A 187 -9.58 11.48 19.82
CA ASP A 187 -10.32 12.67 20.21
C ASP A 187 -10.64 13.53 18.98
N ARG A 188 -11.93 13.78 18.79
CA ARG A 188 -12.44 14.58 17.68
C ARG A 188 -12.06 16.05 17.78
N LYS A 189 -12.00 16.61 19.01
CA LYS A 189 -11.80 18.06 19.21
C LYS A 189 -10.36 18.47 18.96
N ASN A 190 -9.43 17.65 19.43
CA ASN A 190 -8.00 17.90 19.33
C ASN A 190 -7.26 16.65 18.82
N PRO A 191 -7.50 16.21 17.57
CA PRO A 191 -6.85 15.00 17.06
C PRO A 191 -5.32 15.14 17.00
N SER A 192 -4.82 16.36 16.81
CA SER A 192 -3.37 16.66 16.79
C SER A 192 -2.67 16.44 18.14
N ASP A 193 -3.43 16.44 19.24
CA ASP A 193 -2.90 16.19 20.59
C ASP A 193 -2.93 14.68 20.92
N ASP A 194 -3.66 13.90 20.14
CA ASP A 194 -3.78 12.46 20.32
C ASP A 194 -2.50 11.72 19.83
N VAL A 195 -1.84 11.02 20.74
CA VAL A 195 -0.55 10.36 20.48
C VAL A 195 -0.68 9.29 19.39
N TYR A 196 -1.78 8.53 19.36
CA TYR A 196 -2.00 7.48 18.36
C TYR A 196 -2.24 8.06 16.97
N PHE A 197 -3.00 9.15 16.87
CA PHE A 197 -3.20 9.86 15.62
C PHE A 197 -1.88 10.43 15.11
N LYS A 198 -1.14 11.10 15.96
CA LYS A 198 0.15 11.71 15.60
C LYS A 198 1.16 10.66 15.12
N MET A 199 1.30 9.55 15.83
CA MET A 199 2.21 8.46 15.40
C MET A 199 1.83 7.91 14.03
N ALA A 200 0.53 7.71 13.75
CA ALA A 200 0.07 7.23 12.45
C ALA A 200 0.37 8.24 11.34
N ALA A 201 0.10 9.53 11.58
CA ALA A 201 0.36 10.60 10.63
C ALA A 201 1.86 10.78 10.35
N ASP A 202 2.71 10.77 11.40
CA ASP A 202 4.15 10.90 11.28
C ASP A 202 4.75 9.71 10.51
N ALA A 203 4.27 8.48 10.77
CA ALA A 203 4.72 7.28 10.05
C ALA A 203 4.30 7.32 8.58
N SER A 204 3.09 7.76 8.26
CA SER A 204 2.60 7.97 6.91
C SER A 204 3.46 9.00 6.17
N TRP A 205 3.72 10.13 6.82
CA TRP A 205 4.59 11.17 6.27
C TRP A 205 5.99 10.63 5.96
N CYS A 206 6.60 9.86 6.86
CA CYS A 206 7.90 9.22 6.63
C CYS A 206 7.88 8.28 5.42
N ASN A 207 6.82 7.48 5.26
CA ASN A 207 6.67 6.54 4.14
C ASN A 207 6.55 7.25 2.79
N THR A 208 5.81 8.36 2.74
CA THR A 208 5.60 9.13 1.51
C THR A 208 6.81 9.98 1.11
N HIS A 209 7.59 10.45 2.10
CA HIS A 209 8.77 11.29 1.87
C HIS A 209 10.08 10.50 1.79
N CYS A 210 10.04 9.18 1.97
CA CYS A 210 11.18 8.31 1.76
C CYS A 210 11.21 7.82 0.31
N ALA A 211 12.40 7.43 -0.16
CA ALA A 211 12.54 6.87 -1.50
C ALA A 211 11.74 5.57 -1.63
N ALA A 212 10.97 5.43 -2.71
CA ALA A 212 10.17 4.23 -2.96
C ALA A 212 11.03 2.95 -2.96
N PRO A 213 10.51 1.83 -2.42
CA PRO A 213 11.25 0.57 -2.36
C PRO A 213 11.77 0.13 -3.74
N GLY A 214 13.06 -0.16 -3.82
CA GLY A 214 13.71 -0.64 -5.04
C GLY A 214 14.00 0.42 -6.11
N SER A 215 13.68 1.71 -5.87
CA SER A 215 13.90 2.80 -6.81
C SER A 215 15.15 3.64 -6.54
N ASN A 216 15.85 3.36 -5.44
CA ASN A 216 16.99 4.15 -4.98
C ASN A 216 18.30 3.34 -5.00
N LEU A 217 19.45 4.06 -5.00
CA LEU A 217 20.76 3.42 -5.09
C LEU A 217 21.08 2.53 -3.89
N VAL A 218 20.54 2.81 -2.70
CA VAL A 218 20.79 2.02 -1.49
C VAL A 218 20.15 0.63 -1.63
N ASP A 219 18.94 0.56 -2.19
CA ASP A 219 18.26 -0.71 -2.45
C ASP A 219 18.87 -1.50 -3.62
N LEU A 220 19.42 -0.78 -4.61
CA LEU A 220 20.06 -1.40 -5.77
C LEU A 220 21.48 -1.88 -5.47
N MET A 221 22.19 -1.16 -4.61
CA MET A 221 23.57 -1.42 -4.22
C MET A 221 23.68 -1.39 -2.68
N PRO A 222 23.39 -2.50 -1.99
CA PRO A 222 23.31 -2.54 -0.52
C PRO A 222 24.55 -2.04 0.24
N ILE A 223 25.72 -2.05 -0.42
CA ILE A 223 26.96 -1.47 0.16
C ILE A 223 26.82 0.03 0.46
N MET A 224 25.96 0.74 -0.29
CA MET A 224 25.74 2.18 -0.11
C MET A 224 25.22 2.54 1.29
N LYS A 225 24.52 1.64 1.94
CA LYS A 225 24.00 1.88 3.30
C LYS A 225 25.11 2.03 4.37
N TYR A 226 26.31 1.53 4.07
CA TYR A 226 27.46 1.62 5.00
C TYR A 226 28.36 2.80 4.71
N LEU A 227 28.15 3.51 3.61
CA LEU A 227 28.98 4.67 3.24
C LEU A 227 28.56 5.91 4.03
N PRO A 228 29.47 6.88 4.22
CA PRO A 228 29.18 8.13 4.93
C PRO A 228 28.09 8.95 4.22
N SER A 229 27.38 9.78 4.98
CA SER A 229 26.25 10.59 4.50
C SER A 229 26.61 11.60 3.39
N TRP A 230 27.87 12.01 3.32
CA TRP A 230 28.38 12.91 2.27
C TRP A 230 28.62 12.21 0.92
N PHE A 231 28.64 10.87 0.88
CA PHE A 231 28.88 10.13 -0.36
C PHE A 231 27.65 10.23 -1.28
N PRO A 232 27.82 10.52 -2.59
CA PRO A 232 26.70 10.64 -3.52
C PRO A 232 25.82 9.38 -3.56
N GLY A 233 24.50 9.55 -3.43
CA GLY A 233 23.52 8.45 -3.48
C GLY A 233 23.22 7.79 -2.13
N THR A 234 23.83 8.21 -1.02
CA THR A 234 23.55 7.70 0.34
C THR A 234 22.41 8.45 1.03
N TYR A 235 21.92 9.54 0.47
CA TYR A 235 20.84 10.35 1.05
C TYR A 235 19.63 9.53 1.53
N PRO A 236 19.09 8.55 0.75
CA PRO A 236 17.97 7.73 1.21
C PRO A 236 18.26 6.94 2.50
N ALA A 237 19.49 6.44 2.67
CA ALA A 237 19.88 5.74 3.88
C ALA A 237 20.00 6.68 5.10
N THR A 238 20.51 7.88 4.88
CA THR A 238 20.61 8.92 5.93
C THR A 238 19.22 9.36 6.38
N GLN A 239 18.35 9.64 5.43
CA GLN A 239 16.96 10.02 5.70
C GLN A 239 16.20 8.90 6.43
N ALA A 240 16.31 7.65 5.97
CA ALA A 240 15.69 6.51 6.62
C ALA A 240 16.11 6.36 8.10
N ARG A 241 17.39 6.56 8.40
CA ARG A 241 17.87 6.54 9.80
C ARG A 241 17.30 7.68 10.63
N SER A 242 17.11 8.88 10.07
CA SER A 242 16.49 9.99 10.79
C SER A 242 15.01 9.76 11.10
N TYR A 243 14.31 8.96 10.28
CA TYR A 243 12.90 8.59 10.49
C TYR A 243 12.71 7.41 11.44
N ARG A 244 13.77 6.64 11.70
CA ARG A 244 13.70 5.44 12.53
C ARG A 244 13.04 5.66 13.90
N PRO A 245 13.36 6.70 14.69
CA PRO A 245 12.72 6.92 15.99
C PRO A 245 11.18 7.04 15.91
N ILE A 246 10.66 7.58 14.80
CA ILE A 246 9.21 7.71 14.56
C ILE A 246 8.58 6.34 14.38
N ILE A 247 9.21 5.48 13.58
CA ILE A 247 8.69 4.13 13.32
C ILE A 247 8.87 3.22 14.53
N ASP A 248 9.98 3.36 15.26
CA ASP A 248 10.19 2.62 16.52
C ASP A 248 9.12 3.03 17.55
N LEU A 249 8.73 4.32 17.63
CA LEU A 249 7.65 4.79 18.49
C LEU A 249 6.29 4.15 18.12
N LEU A 250 5.97 4.07 16.83
CA LEU A 250 4.75 3.41 16.34
C LEU A 250 4.68 1.92 16.73
N HIS A 251 5.84 1.26 16.85
CA HIS A 251 5.91 -0.13 17.28
C HIS A 251 5.83 -0.29 18.81
N ASP A 252 6.56 0.55 19.53
CA ASP A 252 6.83 0.33 20.95
C ASP A 252 5.78 0.94 21.87
N TYR A 253 5.34 2.16 21.57
CA TYR A 253 4.39 2.88 22.43
C TYR A 253 3.05 2.16 22.59
N PRO A 254 2.35 1.72 21.51
CA PRO A 254 1.06 1.04 21.67
C PRO A 254 1.18 -0.27 22.44
N PHE A 255 2.26 -1.01 22.24
CA PHE A 255 2.50 -2.27 22.95
C PHE A 255 2.66 -2.04 24.45
N ALA A 256 3.43 -1.02 24.86
CA ALA A 256 3.64 -0.68 26.25
C ALA A 256 2.37 -0.10 26.90
N ASP A 257 1.67 0.79 26.19
CA ASP A 257 0.47 1.45 26.69
C ASP A 257 -0.68 0.48 26.90
N ILE A 258 -0.94 -0.42 25.95
CA ILE A 258 -2.00 -1.43 26.09
C ILE A 258 -1.62 -2.48 27.15
N GLY A 259 -0.35 -2.84 27.29
CA GLY A 259 0.11 -3.69 28.39
C GLY A 259 -0.21 -3.06 29.74
N LYS A 260 0.04 -1.77 29.93
CA LYS A 260 -0.32 -1.03 31.13
C LYS A 260 -1.83 -0.96 31.35
N GLN A 261 -2.62 -0.65 30.29
CA GLN A 261 -4.08 -0.65 30.37
C GLN A 261 -4.66 -2.03 30.74
N LEU A 262 -4.02 -3.12 30.30
CA LEU A 262 -4.38 -4.49 30.68
C LEU A 262 -4.14 -4.74 32.16
N ASP A 263 -2.98 -4.34 32.68
CA ASP A 263 -2.65 -4.46 34.11
C ASP A 263 -3.61 -3.63 34.99
N GLU A 264 -4.08 -2.49 34.50
CA GLU A 264 -5.07 -1.62 35.14
C GLU A 264 -6.53 -2.10 34.95
N GLY A 265 -6.78 -3.11 34.13
CA GLY A 265 -8.11 -3.64 33.85
C GLY A 265 -9.02 -2.74 33.00
N VAL A 266 -8.45 -1.77 32.29
CA VAL A 266 -9.18 -0.79 31.45
C VAL A 266 -8.96 -0.96 29.94
N ALA A 267 -8.15 -1.96 29.54
CA ALA A 267 -7.85 -2.24 28.14
C ALA A 267 -9.13 -2.62 27.37
N ARG A 268 -9.24 -2.12 26.14
CA ARG A 268 -10.40 -2.39 25.27
C ARG A 268 -10.05 -3.44 24.22
N ASP A 269 -11.05 -4.24 23.83
CA ASP A 269 -10.90 -5.24 22.76
C ASP A 269 -10.24 -4.62 21.52
N SER A 270 -9.13 -5.25 21.09
CA SER A 270 -8.30 -4.81 19.98
C SER A 270 -7.39 -5.95 19.51
N TYR A 271 -6.86 -5.78 18.29
CA TYR A 271 -5.86 -6.69 17.75
C TYR A 271 -4.68 -6.88 18.72
N LEU A 272 -4.12 -5.78 19.20
CA LEU A 272 -2.93 -5.82 20.05
C LEU A 272 -3.22 -6.43 21.43
N LEU A 273 -4.35 -6.11 22.05
CA LEU A 273 -4.77 -6.71 23.32
C LEU A 273 -4.89 -8.24 23.22
N THR A 274 -5.61 -8.73 22.19
CA THR A 274 -5.78 -10.17 21.95
C THR A 274 -4.44 -10.91 21.91
N HIS A 275 -3.44 -10.32 21.25
CA HIS A 275 -2.13 -10.94 21.14
C HIS A 275 -1.27 -10.79 22.39
N ILE A 276 -1.36 -9.69 23.14
CA ILE A 276 -0.69 -9.53 24.44
C ILE A 276 -1.23 -10.54 25.45
N GLU A 277 -2.55 -10.69 25.53
CA GLU A 277 -3.17 -11.69 26.40
C GLU A 277 -2.80 -13.13 26.02
N GLY A 278 -2.81 -13.46 24.71
CA GLY A 278 -2.41 -14.79 24.23
C GLY A 278 -0.96 -15.11 24.59
N MET A 279 -0.07 -14.12 24.52
CA MET A 279 1.32 -14.26 24.93
C MET A 279 1.46 -14.44 26.47
N GLN A 280 0.72 -13.67 27.28
CA GLN A 280 0.78 -13.75 28.74
C GLN A 280 0.21 -15.08 29.28
N ARG A 281 -0.88 -15.58 28.66
CA ARG A 281 -1.49 -16.88 29.06
C ARG A 281 -0.64 -18.09 28.70
N GLN A 282 0.40 -17.92 27.87
CA GLN A 282 1.24 -18.98 27.33
C GLN A 282 0.38 -20.11 26.73
N ASP A 283 -0.66 -19.73 25.98
CA ASP A 283 -1.57 -20.67 25.35
C ASP A 283 -0.80 -21.74 24.57
N ALA A 284 -1.19 -23.01 24.74
CA ALA A 284 -0.54 -24.12 24.06
C ALA A 284 -0.59 -23.91 22.54
N GLY A 285 0.58 -23.66 21.92
CA GLY A 285 0.70 -23.38 20.49
C GLY A 285 0.79 -21.90 20.13
N TYR A 286 0.82 -20.96 21.06
CA TYR A 286 1.10 -19.57 20.78
C TYR A 286 2.57 -19.40 20.36
N LEU A 287 2.80 -19.09 19.07
CA LEU A 287 4.12 -19.11 18.44
C LEU A 287 4.60 -17.71 18.01
N TYR A 288 3.91 -16.65 18.41
CA TYR A 288 4.20 -15.30 17.96
C TYR A 288 5.14 -14.59 18.94
N THR A 289 6.13 -13.88 18.40
CA THR A 289 7.06 -13.07 19.20
C THR A 289 6.52 -11.65 19.37
N VAL A 290 7.09 -10.89 20.33
CA VAL A 290 6.75 -9.47 20.54
C VAL A 290 6.98 -8.68 19.24
N GLU A 291 8.04 -8.97 18.51
CA GLU A 291 8.34 -8.33 17.24
C GLU A 291 7.31 -8.70 16.15
N ASP A 292 6.80 -9.92 16.13
CA ASP A 292 5.73 -10.32 15.21
C ASP A 292 4.45 -9.53 15.52
N ILE A 293 4.10 -9.39 16.81
CA ILE A 293 2.90 -8.65 17.28
C ILE A 293 3.00 -7.16 16.90
N LYS A 294 4.11 -6.50 17.26
CA LYS A 294 4.36 -5.09 16.95
C LYS A 294 4.35 -4.84 15.44
N GLY A 295 5.04 -5.69 14.67
CA GLY A 295 5.14 -5.56 13.22
C GLY A 295 3.81 -5.76 12.49
N THR A 296 2.93 -6.63 12.99
CA THR A 296 1.60 -6.84 12.39
C THR A 296 0.60 -5.76 12.82
N ALA A 297 0.65 -5.29 14.06
CA ALA A 297 -0.18 -4.19 14.53
C ALA A 297 0.13 -2.88 13.75
N SER A 298 1.41 -2.55 13.58
CA SER A 298 1.83 -1.40 12.76
C SER A 298 1.45 -1.55 11.28
N ALA A 299 1.39 -2.79 10.76
CA ALA A 299 0.95 -3.03 9.38
C ALA A 299 -0.53 -2.69 9.18
N ILE A 300 -1.40 -2.89 10.18
CA ILE A 300 -2.82 -2.48 10.11
C ILE A 300 -2.91 -0.96 9.97
N ILE A 301 -2.13 -0.21 10.74
CA ILE A 301 -2.10 1.26 10.68
C ILE A 301 -1.57 1.72 9.31
N GLY A 302 -0.38 1.26 8.93
CA GLY A 302 0.28 1.71 7.70
C GLY A 302 -0.45 1.33 6.41
N ALA A 303 -1.29 0.29 6.44
CA ALA A 303 -2.09 -0.09 5.28
C ALA A 303 -3.46 0.59 5.25
N GLY A 304 -4.08 0.83 6.40
CA GLY A 304 -5.48 1.20 6.46
C GLY A 304 -5.75 2.70 6.53
N ALA A 305 -4.87 3.52 7.09
CA ALA A 305 -5.07 4.94 7.22
C ALA A 305 -5.08 5.65 5.85
N ASP A 306 -3.96 5.65 5.15
CA ASP A 306 -3.77 6.39 3.90
C ASP A 306 -4.62 5.90 2.74
N THR A 307 -4.79 4.58 2.61
CA THR A 307 -5.58 4.02 1.50
C THR A 307 -7.06 4.32 1.66
N THR A 308 -7.59 4.33 2.88
CA THR A 308 -8.98 4.69 3.16
C THR A 308 -9.20 6.19 2.94
N TRP A 309 -8.30 7.04 3.43
CA TRP A 309 -8.31 8.48 3.17
C TRP A 309 -8.31 8.77 1.67
N SER A 310 -7.35 8.26 0.91
CA SER A 310 -7.21 8.47 -0.53
C SER A 310 -8.45 8.02 -1.31
N THR A 311 -9.03 6.87 -0.94
CA THR A 311 -10.23 6.35 -1.61
C THR A 311 -11.46 7.22 -1.31
N THR A 312 -11.61 7.70 -0.06
CA THR A 312 -12.73 8.56 0.31
C THR A 312 -12.60 9.95 -0.32
N ALA A 313 -11.39 10.53 -0.36
CA ALA A 313 -11.12 11.77 -1.09
C ALA A 313 -11.41 11.62 -2.60
N THR A 314 -11.03 10.51 -3.20
CA THR A 314 -11.36 10.19 -4.60
C THR A 314 -12.87 10.09 -4.83
N PHE A 315 -13.59 9.48 -3.90
CA PHE A 315 -15.06 9.40 -3.96
C PHE A 315 -15.69 10.80 -3.93
N LEU A 316 -15.26 11.69 -3.03
CA LEU A 316 -15.75 13.07 -2.96
C LEU A 316 -15.49 13.80 -4.29
N LEU A 317 -14.28 13.70 -4.81
CA LEU A 317 -13.93 14.29 -6.11
C LEU A 317 -14.81 13.74 -7.24
N ALA A 318 -15.10 12.43 -7.26
CA ALA A 318 -15.97 11.82 -8.25
C ALA A 318 -17.39 12.36 -8.17
N MET A 319 -17.95 12.55 -6.97
CA MET A 319 -19.29 13.10 -6.79
C MET A 319 -19.39 14.56 -7.26
N LEU A 320 -18.31 15.36 -7.07
CA LEU A 320 -18.21 16.71 -7.60
C LEU A 320 -18.19 16.75 -9.14
N LEU A 321 -17.44 15.85 -9.75
CA LEU A 321 -17.27 15.81 -11.21
C LEU A 321 -18.46 15.20 -11.93
N TYR A 322 -19.27 14.38 -11.28
CA TYR A 322 -20.39 13.64 -11.86
C TYR A 322 -21.69 13.81 -11.06
N PRO A 323 -22.29 15.01 -11.08
CA PRO A 323 -23.50 15.33 -10.29
C PRO A 323 -24.71 14.46 -10.64
N ASP A 324 -24.82 13.98 -11.88
CA ASP A 324 -25.90 13.06 -12.28
C ASP A 324 -25.78 11.70 -11.59
N VAL A 325 -24.55 11.23 -11.37
CA VAL A 325 -24.27 10.00 -10.60
C VAL A 325 -24.65 10.19 -9.15
N GLN A 326 -24.29 11.34 -8.56
CA GLN A 326 -24.65 11.72 -7.20
C GLN A 326 -26.18 11.74 -7.03
N LYS A 327 -26.90 12.45 -7.92
CA LYS A 327 -28.36 12.53 -7.89
C LYS A 327 -29.02 11.15 -7.90
N LYS A 328 -28.60 10.27 -8.79
CA LYS A 328 -29.11 8.91 -8.88
C LYS A 328 -28.82 8.09 -7.62
N ALA A 329 -27.66 8.32 -7.00
CA ALA A 329 -27.30 7.69 -5.73
C ALA A 329 -28.24 8.16 -4.59
N HIS A 330 -28.57 9.43 -4.56
CA HIS A 330 -29.55 9.98 -3.61
C HIS A 330 -30.94 9.36 -3.79
N GLU A 331 -31.42 9.28 -5.02
CA GLU A 331 -32.72 8.65 -5.35
C GLU A 331 -32.79 7.19 -4.85
N GLU A 332 -31.70 6.41 -5.01
CA GLU A 332 -31.66 5.05 -4.47
C GLU A 332 -31.68 5.04 -2.94
N ILE A 333 -30.84 5.85 -2.28
CA ILE A 333 -30.79 5.93 -0.82
C ILE A 333 -32.16 6.33 -0.25
N ASP A 334 -32.79 7.37 -0.79
CA ASP A 334 -34.09 7.89 -0.32
C ASP A 334 -35.22 6.88 -0.55
N SER A 335 -35.11 5.99 -1.54
CA SER A 335 -36.08 4.92 -1.77
C SER A 335 -36.02 3.77 -0.76
N VAL A 336 -34.85 3.58 -0.11
CA VAL A 336 -34.59 2.43 0.78
C VAL A 336 -34.51 2.87 2.24
N VAL A 337 -33.92 4.04 2.49
CA VAL A 337 -33.63 4.53 3.85
C VAL A 337 -34.63 5.60 4.25
N GLU A 338 -35.31 5.39 5.38
CA GLU A 338 -36.29 6.33 5.92
C GLU A 338 -35.66 7.71 6.17
N GLU A 339 -36.46 8.79 6.04
CA GLU A 339 -35.98 10.20 6.15
C GLU A 339 -35.28 10.51 7.48
N HIS A 340 -35.61 9.80 8.55
CA HIS A 340 -35.17 10.13 9.91
C HIS A 340 -33.92 9.39 10.36
N ARG A 341 -33.29 8.58 9.52
CA ARG A 341 -32.09 7.84 9.87
C ARG A 341 -30.99 7.91 8.80
N LEU A 342 -29.77 7.72 9.23
CA LEU A 342 -28.65 7.52 8.30
C LEU A 342 -28.55 6.05 7.87
N PRO A 343 -28.04 5.77 6.66
CA PRO A 343 -27.78 4.42 6.20
C PRO A 343 -26.87 3.62 7.14
N THR A 344 -27.09 2.30 7.16
CA THR A 344 -26.31 1.33 7.91
C THR A 344 -25.80 0.21 7.00
N PHE A 345 -24.95 -0.67 7.49
CA PHE A 345 -24.52 -1.84 6.72
C PHE A 345 -25.66 -2.82 6.37
N SER A 346 -26.75 -2.82 7.14
CA SER A 346 -27.91 -3.67 6.85
C SER A 346 -28.69 -3.24 5.63
N ASP A 347 -28.58 -1.98 5.21
CA ASP A 347 -29.26 -1.44 4.02
C ASP A 347 -28.49 -1.79 2.72
N ARG A 348 -27.24 -2.22 2.82
CA ARG A 348 -26.35 -2.46 1.68
C ARG A 348 -26.92 -3.40 0.62
N PRO A 349 -27.59 -4.54 0.95
CA PRO A 349 -28.16 -5.44 -0.07
C PRO A 349 -29.17 -4.77 -0.99
N ASP A 350 -29.86 -3.73 -0.49
CA ASP A 350 -30.90 -3.00 -1.19
C ASP A 350 -30.40 -1.73 -1.89
N LEU A 351 -29.07 -1.49 -1.88
CA LEU A 351 -28.39 -0.32 -2.45
C LEU A 351 -27.36 -0.72 -3.52
N PRO A 352 -27.77 -1.45 -4.59
CA PRO A 352 -26.84 -1.97 -5.61
C PRO A 352 -26.12 -0.86 -6.40
N TYR A 353 -26.75 0.29 -6.64
CA TYR A 353 -26.12 1.39 -7.37
C TYR A 353 -24.99 2.04 -6.54
N ILE A 354 -25.19 2.18 -5.25
CA ILE A 354 -24.14 2.63 -4.33
C ILE A 354 -22.96 1.65 -4.33
N ASP A 355 -23.23 0.34 -4.34
CA ASP A 355 -22.17 -0.68 -4.46
C ASP A 355 -21.39 -0.52 -5.77
N CYS A 356 -22.05 -0.21 -6.88
CA CYS A 356 -21.41 0.10 -8.15
C CYS A 356 -20.53 1.38 -8.06
N ILE A 357 -20.98 2.44 -7.39
CA ILE A 357 -20.17 3.66 -7.19
C ILE A 357 -18.91 3.35 -6.39
N VAL A 358 -19.00 2.56 -5.33
CA VAL A 358 -17.84 2.16 -4.53
C VAL A 358 -16.83 1.39 -5.39
N HIS A 359 -17.29 0.42 -6.18
CA HIS A 359 -16.43 -0.35 -7.08
C HIS A 359 -15.81 0.54 -8.16
N GLU A 360 -16.58 1.48 -8.72
CA GLU A 360 -16.11 2.41 -9.74
C GLU A 360 -15.07 3.39 -9.15
N THR A 361 -15.23 3.85 -7.91
CA THR A 361 -14.23 4.68 -7.23
C THR A 361 -12.89 3.95 -7.15
N TYR A 362 -12.88 2.67 -6.75
CA TYR A 362 -11.65 1.87 -6.73
C TYR A 362 -11.06 1.64 -8.12
N ARG A 363 -11.90 1.52 -9.15
CA ARG A 363 -11.45 1.33 -10.52
C ARG A 363 -10.88 2.63 -11.10
N TRP A 364 -11.58 3.75 -10.89
CA TRP A 364 -11.26 5.05 -11.50
C TRP A 364 -9.93 5.60 -10.99
N TYR A 365 -9.74 5.60 -9.68
CA TYR A 365 -8.47 6.01 -9.07
C TYR A 365 -8.10 5.08 -7.90
N ASN A 366 -7.05 4.33 -8.08
CA ASN A 366 -6.55 3.42 -7.06
C ASN A 366 -5.51 4.09 -6.17
N ALA A 367 -5.66 4.01 -4.86
CA ALA A 367 -4.72 4.53 -3.88
C ALA A 367 -3.28 3.99 -4.03
N ALA A 368 -3.11 2.80 -4.64
CA ALA A 368 -1.81 2.20 -4.92
C ALA A 368 -1.66 1.86 -6.41
N PRO A 369 -1.39 2.85 -7.29
CA PRO A 369 -1.42 2.67 -8.74
C PRO A 369 -0.39 1.67 -9.29
N THR A 370 0.69 1.39 -8.57
CA THR A 370 1.71 0.39 -8.91
C THR A 370 1.65 -0.84 -8.00
N GLY A 371 0.66 -0.92 -7.11
CA GLY A 371 0.59 -1.93 -6.07
C GLY A 371 1.83 -1.93 -5.17
N LEU A 372 1.94 -2.95 -4.32
CA LEU A 372 3.18 -3.22 -3.59
C LEU A 372 4.03 -4.18 -4.44
N PRO A 373 5.31 -3.88 -4.72
CA PRO A 373 6.19 -4.74 -5.51
C PRO A 373 6.28 -6.17 -4.94
N HIS A 374 6.32 -7.16 -5.83
CA HIS A 374 6.57 -8.55 -5.52
C HIS A 374 7.97 -8.95 -6.00
N GLN A 375 8.42 -10.16 -5.63
CA GLN A 375 9.70 -10.71 -6.07
C GLN A 375 9.53 -12.17 -6.48
N SER A 376 10.17 -12.56 -7.62
CA SER A 376 10.25 -13.95 -8.01
C SER A 376 11.28 -14.71 -7.15
N LEU A 377 10.92 -15.90 -6.67
CA LEU A 377 11.79 -16.77 -5.87
C LEU A 377 12.65 -17.69 -6.71
N GLU A 378 12.17 -18.04 -7.90
CA GLU A 378 12.82 -18.95 -8.85
C GLU A 378 12.73 -18.38 -10.26
N ASP A 379 13.57 -18.91 -11.18
CA ASP A 379 13.45 -18.64 -12.60
C ASP A 379 12.12 -19.17 -13.13
N ASP A 380 11.47 -18.42 -14.03
CA ASP A 380 10.20 -18.83 -14.65
C ASP A 380 10.14 -18.39 -16.11
N VAL A 381 9.24 -19.03 -16.87
CA VAL A 381 8.91 -18.66 -18.24
C VAL A 381 7.41 -18.36 -18.31
N TYR A 382 7.08 -17.13 -18.74
CA TYR A 382 5.71 -16.71 -18.95
C TYR A 382 5.51 -16.23 -20.40
N GLN A 383 4.62 -16.89 -21.13
CA GLN A 383 4.35 -16.60 -22.55
C GLN A 383 5.62 -16.59 -23.43
N GLY A 384 6.55 -17.52 -23.18
CA GLY A 384 7.84 -17.58 -23.89
C GLY A 384 8.89 -16.57 -23.42
N MET A 385 8.56 -15.70 -22.47
CA MET A 385 9.46 -14.70 -21.90
C MET A 385 10.10 -15.23 -20.61
N PHE A 386 11.40 -15.12 -20.49
CA PHE A 386 12.15 -15.54 -19.31
C PHE A 386 12.08 -14.48 -18.21
N ILE A 387 11.69 -14.87 -17.01
CA ILE A 387 11.68 -14.05 -15.81
C ILE A 387 12.72 -14.60 -14.83
N PRO A 388 13.87 -13.92 -14.68
CA PRO A 388 14.92 -14.38 -13.77
C PRO A 388 14.48 -14.40 -12.30
N LYS A 389 15.01 -15.33 -11.53
CA LYS A 389 14.96 -15.32 -10.07
C LYS A 389 15.40 -13.95 -9.52
N GLY A 390 14.71 -13.47 -8.50
CA GLY A 390 14.99 -12.18 -7.87
C GLY A 390 14.44 -10.96 -8.63
N SER A 391 13.72 -11.18 -9.75
CA SER A 391 13.06 -10.10 -10.47
C SER A 391 12.03 -9.42 -9.58
N VAL A 392 12.00 -8.09 -9.61
CA VAL A 392 10.94 -7.29 -8.99
C VAL A 392 9.74 -7.26 -9.93
N ILE A 393 8.58 -7.65 -9.44
CA ILE A 393 7.35 -7.72 -10.21
C ILE A 393 6.43 -6.59 -9.76
N ILE A 394 6.08 -5.70 -10.67
CA ILE A 394 5.27 -4.52 -10.40
C ILE A 394 3.93 -4.67 -11.11
N PRO A 395 2.82 -4.90 -10.38
CA PRO A 395 1.49 -4.83 -10.97
C PRO A 395 1.12 -3.36 -11.21
N ASN A 396 1.01 -2.95 -12.48
CA ASN A 396 0.46 -1.65 -12.81
C ASN A 396 -1.06 -1.69 -12.66
N THR A 397 -1.54 -1.52 -11.43
CA THR A 397 -2.97 -1.65 -11.10
C THR A 397 -3.83 -0.60 -11.78
N ARG A 398 -3.26 0.56 -12.12
CA ARG A 398 -3.92 1.59 -12.92
C ARG A 398 -4.33 1.04 -14.29
N GLN A 399 -3.41 0.41 -15.02
CA GLN A 399 -3.68 -0.14 -16.35
C GLN A 399 -4.51 -1.41 -16.28
N THR A 400 -4.23 -2.30 -15.33
CA THR A 400 -4.93 -3.58 -15.20
C THR A 400 -6.41 -3.40 -14.86
N ARG A 401 -6.76 -2.39 -14.06
CA ARG A 401 -8.16 -2.10 -13.71
C ARG A 401 -8.92 -1.31 -14.77
N GLN A 402 -8.26 -0.46 -15.56
CA GLN A 402 -8.91 0.22 -16.69
C GLN A 402 -9.37 -0.76 -17.78
N SER A 403 -8.75 -1.93 -17.89
CA SER A 403 -9.14 -3.00 -18.80
C SER A 403 -10.24 -3.93 -18.25
N MET A 404 -10.70 -3.73 -17.02
CA MET A 404 -11.74 -4.56 -16.41
C MET A 404 -13.13 -3.94 -16.56
N ASN A 405 -13.96 -4.55 -17.42
CA ASN A 405 -15.42 -4.49 -17.33
C ASN A 405 -15.91 -5.58 -16.35
N VAL A 406 -15.43 -5.62 -15.09
CA VAL A 406 -15.74 -6.75 -14.20
C VAL A 406 -16.00 -6.32 -12.76
N LEU A 407 -17.11 -6.83 -12.25
CA LEU A 407 -17.54 -6.95 -10.86
C LEU A 407 -16.40 -7.44 -9.93
N VAL A 408 -16.01 -6.64 -8.97
CA VAL A 408 -15.05 -7.02 -7.92
C VAL A 408 -15.80 -7.33 -6.64
N SER A 409 -15.58 -8.51 -6.09
CA SER A 409 -16.32 -9.07 -4.95
C SER A 409 -15.75 -8.79 -3.56
N SER A 410 -14.78 -7.88 -3.40
CA SER A 410 -14.19 -7.60 -2.09
C SER A 410 -13.92 -6.12 -1.85
N THR A 411 -14.84 -5.44 -1.20
CA THR A 411 -14.71 -4.05 -0.74
C THR A 411 -14.28 -4.01 0.72
N PRO A 412 -13.29 -3.15 1.10
CA PRO A 412 -13.09 -2.80 2.51
C PRO A 412 -14.34 -2.11 3.05
N SER A 413 -14.92 -2.67 4.09
CA SER A 413 -16.23 -2.30 4.61
C SER A 413 -16.35 -0.85 5.07
N GLY A 414 -15.25 -0.23 5.56
CA GLY A 414 -15.28 1.13 6.11
C GLY A 414 -15.58 2.22 5.08
N THR A 415 -15.05 2.11 3.88
CA THR A 415 -15.25 3.11 2.80
C THR A 415 -16.70 3.13 2.31
N TYR A 416 -17.39 1.98 2.34
CA TYR A 416 -18.78 1.86 1.89
C TYR A 416 -19.73 2.72 2.74
N VAL A 417 -19.68 2.60 4.06
CA VAL A 417 -20.60 3.35 4.95
C VAL A 417 -20.29 4.84 4.92
N ALA A 418 -19.03 5.23 4.86
CA ALA A 418 -18.67 6.64 4.69
C ALA A 418 -19.26 7.21 3.39
N SER A 419 -19.17 6.48 2.28
CA SER A 419 -19.74 6.92 0.99
C SER A 419 -21.25 7.08 1.07
N LEU A 420 -21.96 6.13 1.69
CA LEU A 420 -23.41 6.19 1.87
C LEU A 420 -23.85 7.39 2.72
N ILE A 421 -23.18 7.58 3.86
CA ILE A 421 -23.55 8.64 4.80
C ILE A 421 -23.20 10.01 4.20
N LEU A 422 -22.04 10.14 3.54
CA LEU A 422 -21.64 11.37 2.85
C LEU A 422 -22.60 11.73 1.71
N LEU A 423 -23.03 10.76 0.90
CA LEU A 423 -24.01 11.03 -0.15
C LEU A 423 -25.29 11.62 0.42
N ARG A 424 -25.82 11.08 1.51
CA ARG A 424 -27.05 11.59 2.10
C ARG A 424 -26.89 12.98 2.74
N SER A 425 -25.75 13.27 3.37
CA SER A 425 -25.52 14.57 4.02
C SER A 425 -25.28 15.71 3.03
N LEU A 426 -24.80 15.40 1.81
CA LEU A 426 -24.62 16.39 0.73
C LEU A 426 -25.96 16.88 0.14
N VAL A 427 -27.08 16.28 0.52
CA VAL A 427 -28.46 16.65 0.06
C VAL A 427 -29.12 17.74 0.91
N SER A 428 -28.67 17.98 2.15
CA SER A 428 -29.28 19.05 2.94
C SER A 428 -28.96 20.40 2.30
N GLU A 429 -30.01 21.06 1.78
CA GLU A 429 -29.95 22.29 0.96
C GLU A 429 -29.26 23.51 1.62
N ASP A 430 -28.85 23.41 2.88
CA ASP A 430 -28.38 24.57 3.66
C ASP A 430 -26.86 24.79 3.71
N VAL A 431 -26.03 23.85 3.15
CA VAL A 431 -24.58 24.02 3.12
C VAL A 431 -24.02 23.58 1.79
N SER A 432 -23.63 24.53 0.95
CA SER A 432 -22.82 24.27 -0.24
C SER A 432 -21.40 23.85 0.17
N VAL A 433 -21.26 22.61 0.64
CA VAL A 433 -19.96 21.97 0.89
C VAL A 433 -19.07 22.03 -0.37
N LEU A 434 -19.70 22.15 -1.55
CA LEU A 434 -19.06 22.22 -2.86
C LEU A 434 -18.27 23.51 -3.05
N ASP A 435 -18.76 24.65 -2.57
CA ASP A 435 -18.07 25.95 -2.71
C ASP A 435 -16.84 26.07 -1.80
N VAL A 436 -16.80 25.25 -0.74
CA VAL A 436 -15.69 25.24 0.23
C VAL A 436 -14.59 24.23 -0.17
N ILE A 437 -14.95 23.09 -0.75
CA ILE A 437 -13.99 22.04 -1.13
C ILE A 437 -13.15 22.45 -2.36
N TRP A 438 -13.70 23.28 -3.25
CA TRP A 438 -12.98 23.77 -4.42
C TRP A 438 -13.37 25.21 -4.76
N PRO A 439 -12.67 26.22 -4.24
CA PRO A 439 -12.89 27.58 -4.70
C PRO A 439 -12.61 27.61 -6.21
N THR A 440 -13.61 28.02 -6.98
CA THR A 440 -13.43 28.31 -8.42
C THR A 440 -12.25 29.24 -8.57
N PRO A 441 -11.21 28.90 -9.36
CA PRO A 441 -10.15 29.86 -9.63
C PRO A 441 -10.80 31.08 -10.29
N ALA A 442 -10.64 32.25 -9.66
CA ALA A 442 -10.98 33.52 -10.28
C ALA A 442 -10.07 33.68 -11.50
N TYR A 443 -10.59 33.31 -12.66
CA TYR A 443 -9.98 33.75 -13.92
C TYR A 443 -10.24 35.25 -14.08
N GLY A 444 -9.23 36.05 -13.70
CA GLY A 444 -9.09 37.44 -14.12
C GLY A 444 -8.17 37.51 -15.32
#